data_dadbfa6e79ed869e31904e1be7cea86d
#
_entry.id   dadbfa6e79ed869e31904e1be7cea86d
#
_cell.length_a   1.000
_cell.length_b   1.000
_cell.length_c   1.000
_cell.angle_alpha   90.00
_cell.angle_beta   90.00
_cell.angle_gamma   90.00
#
_symmetry.space_group_name_H-M   'P 1'
#
loop_
_entity.id
_entity.type
_entity.pdbx_description
1 polymer ?
#
loop_
_entity_poly.entity_id
_entity_poly.type
_entity_poly.pdbx_seq_one_letter_code
_entity_poly.pdbx_strand_id
1 'polypeptide(L)'
;MRYMIETERSDLFDVSIVIAMRVHIKGNVNEDGLRSAFEEATKAYEILGCRVVLEEDGTAYYENENFEGQKVFFEESSWRQILKREEKIRFKIEEGEFLKAFCYEMN
;
A
#
# COMPACT_ATOMS: atom_id res chain seq x y z
N MET A 1 -15.72 10.15 -6.78
CA MET A 1 -16.23 9.43 -5.59
C MET A 1 -16.80 8.08 -5.99
N ARG A 2 -16.40 7.02 -5.30
CA ARG A 2 -16.91 5.69 -5.54
C ARG A 2 -17.23 5.02 -4.21
N TYR A 3 -18.47 4.60 -4.02
CA TYR A 3 -18.85 3.87 -2.83
C TYR A 3 -18.29 2.45 -2.84
N MET A 4 -17.93 1.97 -1.67
CA MET A 4 -17.48 0.60 -1.48
C MET A 4 -18.64 -0.37 -1.50
N ILE A 5 -18.42 -1.52 -2.12
CA ILE A 5 -19.31 -2.66 -1.93
C ILE A 5 -19.01 -3.29 -0.57
N GLU A 6 -19.93 -4.09 -0.05
CA GLU A 6 -19.82 -4.68 1.28
C GLU A 6 -18.52 -5.48 1.49
N THR A 7 -18.11 -6.26 0.50
CA THR A 7 -16.90 -7.07 0.58
C THR A 7 -15.64 -6.20 0.73
N GLU A 8 -15.55 -5.14 -0.07
CA GLU A 8 -14.42 -4.21 0.02
C GLU A 8 -14.36 -3.55 1.39
N ARG A 9 -15.50 -3.13 1.91
CA ARG A 9 -15.58 -2.48 3.21
C ARG A 9 -15.14 -3.43 4.33
N SER A 10 -15.62 -4.66 4.31
CA SER A 10 -15.23 -5.70 5.27
C SER A 10 -13.72 -5.93 5.27
N ASP A 11 -13.15 -6.13 4.09
CA ASP A 11 -11.73 -6.46 3.95
C ASP A 11 -10.83 -5.29 4.34
N LEU A 12 -11.16 -4.06 3.92
CA LEU A 12 -10.34 -2.89 4.20
C LEU A 12 -10.34 -2.48 5.67
N PHE A 13 -11.44 -2.71 6.37
CA PHE A 13 -11.51 -2.36 7.79
C PHE A 13 -11.11 -3.50 8.72
N ASP A 14 -10.85 -4.69 8.17
CA ASP A 14 -10.35 -5.81 8.95
C ASP A 14 -8.82 -5.81 8.96
N VAL A 15 -8.25 -5.48 10.10
CA VAL A 15 -6.79 -5.37 10.27
C VAL A 15 -6.07 -6.71 10.15
N SER A 16 -6.79 -7.83 10.21
CA SER A 16 -6.21 -9.15 10.06
C SER A 16 -6.02 -9.58 8.60
N ILE A 17 -6.65 -8.87 7.67
CA ILE A 17 -6.59 -9.19 6.24
C ILE A 17 -5.48 -8.37 5.58
N VAL A 18 -4.28 -8.97 5.53
CA VAL A 18 -3.12 -8.38 4.87
C VAL A 18 -2.49 -9.44 3.97
N ILE A 19 -2.21 -9.05 2.73
CA ILE A 19 -1.53 -9.91 1.78
C ILE A 19 -0.09 -9.44 1.65
N ALA A 20 0.85 -10.35 1.89
CA ALA A 20 2.28 -10.07 1.72
C ALA A 20 2.82 -10.87 0.54
N MET A 21 3.62 -10.22 -0.29
CA MET A 21 4.28 -10.86 -1.43
C MET A 21 5.76 -10.53 -1.39
N ARG A 22 6.59 -11.55 -1.58
CA ARG A 22 8.04 -11.39 -1.66
C ARG A 22 8.50 -11.66 -3.09
N VAL A 23 9.26 -10.74 -3.65
CA VAL A 23 9.77 -10.83 -5.01
C VAL A 23 11.30 -10.75 -4.98
N HIS A 24 11.96 -11.68 -5.66
CA HIS A 24 13.40 -11.67 -5.82
C HIS A 24 13.79 -11.07 -7.17
N ILE A 25 14.65 -10.07 -7.14
CA ILE A 25 15.17 -9.43 -8.35
C ILE A 25 16.68 -9.63 -8.38
N LYS A 26 17.21 -10.13 -9.49
CA LYS A 26 18.65 -10.30 -9.68
C LYS A 26 19.22 -9.09 -10.42
N GLY A 27 20.38 -8.63 -9.99
CA GLY A 27 21.10 -7.53 -10.58
C GLY A 27 21.09 -6.29 -9.70
N ASN A 28 21.66 -5.22 -10.22
CA ASN A 28 21.70 -3.95 -9.50
C ASN A 28 20.40 -3.18 -9.69
N VAL A 29 19.80 -2.74 -8.59
CA VAL A 29 18.58 -1.96 -8.61
C VAL A 29 18.94 -0.51 -8.32
N ASN A 30 18.54 0.38 -9.22
CA ASN A 30 18.65 1.81 -9.02
C ASN A 30 17.46 2.27 -8.19
N GLU A 31 17.72 2.86 -7.02
CA GLU A 31 16.65 3.29 -6.11
C GLU A 31 15.70 4.29 -6.74
N ASP A 32 16.22 5.32 -7.39
CA ASP A 32 15.39 6.34 -8.02
C ASP A 32 14.55 5.77 -9.17
N GLY A 33 15.14 4.89 -9.96
CA GLY A 33 14.45 4.19 -11.04
C GLY A 33 13.32 3.31 -10.50
N LEU A 34 13.55 2.60 -9.41
CA LEU A 34 12.54 1.75 -8.79
C LEU A 34 11.40 2.59 -8.20
N ARG A 35 11.72 3.70 -7.56
CA ARG A 35 10.69 4.62 -7.04
C ARG A 35 9.81 5.16 -8.15
N SER A 36 10.43 5.63 -9.24
CA SER A 36 9.69 6.15 -10.39
C SER A 36 8.80 5.10 -11.02
N ALA A 37 9.33 3.90 -11.21
CA ALA A 37 8.56 2.79 -11.78
C ALA A 37 7.38 2.39 -10.89
N PHE A 38 7.59 2.36 -9.59
CA PHE A 38 6.55 2.04 -8.61
C PHE A 38 5.45 3.10 -8.61
N GLU A 39 5.83 4.37 -8.60
CA GLU A 39 4.88 5.48 -8.66
C GLU A 39 4.04 5.44 -9.94
N GLU A 40 4.66 5.21 -11.08
CA GLU A 40 3.92 5.11 -12.35
C GLU A 40 2.98 3.90 -12.36
N ALA A 41 3.43 2.77 -11.86
CA ALA A 41 2.61 1.57 -11.79
C ALA A 41 1.39 1.77 -10.88
N THR A 42 1.58 2.42 -9.74
CA THR A 42 0.47 2.68 -8.81
C THR A 42 -0.50 3.73 -9.33
N LYS A 43 -0.02 4.72 -10.08
CA LYS A 43 -0.89 5.73 -10.71
C LYS A 43 -1.81 5.15 -11.78
N ALA A 44 -1.47 3.99 -12.34
CA ALA A 44 -2.33 3.31 -13.31
C ALA A 44 -3.62 2.78 -12.69
N TYR A 45 -3.67 2.69 -11.36
CA TYR A 45 -4.84 2.21 -10.63
C TYR A 45 -5.49 3.36 -9.86
N GLU A 46 -6.67 3.76 -10.28
CA GLU A 46 -7.39 4.90 -9.70
C GLU A 46 -7.53 4.81 -8.18
N ILE A 47 -7.85 3.63 -7.67
CA ILE A 47 -8.03 3.41 -6.23
C ILE A 47 -6.78 3.77 -5.42
N LEU A 48 -5.60 3.52 -5.98
CA LEU A 48 -4.34 3.79 -5.28
C LEU A 48 -4.02 5.29 -5.18
N GLY A 49 -4.78 6.13 -5.88
CA GLY A 49 -4.71 7.59 -5.73
C GLY A 49 -5.79 8.16 -4.83
N CYS A 50 -6.58 7.31 -4.19
CA CYS A 50 -7.71 7.70 -3.37
C CYS A 50 -7.39 7.55 -1.88
N ARG A 51 -8.28 8.07 -1.05
CA ARG A 51 -8.36 7.74 0.37
C ARG A 51 -9.75 7.22 0.69
N VAL A 52 -9.89 6.55 1.80
CA VAL A 52 -11.19 6.04 2.26
C VAL A 52 -11.81 7.05 3.20
N VAL A 53 -13.06 7.39 2.93
CA VAL A 53 -13.87 8.25 3.80
C VAL A 53 -14.99 7.40 4.39
N LEU A 54 -15.09 7.40 5.71
CA LEU A 54 -16.15 6.72 6.43
C LEU A 54 -17.16 7.77 6.90
N GLU A 55 -18.42 7.61 6.48
CA GLU A 55 -19.50 8.50 6.88
C GLU A 55 -20.14 8.06 8.21
N GLU A 56 -20.87 8.95 8.85
CA GLU A 56 -21.52 8.69 10.14
C GLU A 56 -22.51 7.53 10.10
N ASP A 57 -23.17 7.33 8.96
CA ASP A 57 -24.14 6.23 8.77
C ASP A 57 -23.48 4.88 8.54
N GLY A 58 -22.14 4.82 8.51
CA GLY A 58 -21.38 3.59 8.30
C GLY A 58 -21.06 3.30 6.85
N THR A 59 -21.53 4.10 5.89
CA THR A 59 -21.14 3.94 4.50
C THR A 59 -19.69 4.41 4.29
N ALA A 60 -19.01 3.80 3.35
CA ALA A 60 -17.64 4.16 3.02
C ALA A 60 -17.50 4.37 1.51
N TYR A 61 -16.61 5.28 1.13
CA TYR A 61 -16.33 5.54 -0.27
C TYR A 61 -14.87 5.93 -0.49
N TYR A 62 -14.42 5.81 -1.75
CA TYR A 62 -13.10 6.25 -2.16
C TYR A 62 -13.20 7.68 -2.69
N GLU A 63 -12.34 8.55 -2.19
CA GLU A 63 -12.24 9.92 -2.66
C GLU A 63 -10.88 10.15 -3.30
N ASN A 64 -10.87 10.63 -4.54
CA ASN A 64 -9.64 10.95 -5.24
C ASN A 64 -9.18 12.36 -4.85
N GLU A 65 -8.02 12.43 -4.18
CA GLU A 65 -7.43 13.70 -3.76
C GLU A 65 -6.05 13.93 -4.40
N ASN A 66 -5.75 13.25 -5.48
CA ASN A 66 -4.48 13.36 -6.19
C ASN A 66 -3.27 13.07 -5.31
N PHE A 67 -3.37 12.02 -4.51
CA PHE A 67 -2.22 11.59 -3.72
C PHE A 67 -1.04 11.21 -4.63
N GLU A 68 0.17 11.42 -4.12
CA GLU A 68 1.42 11.14 -4.84
C GLU A 68 1.64 9.65 -5.14
N GLY A 69 0.73 8.79 -4.72
CA GLY A 69 0.83 7.35 -4.90
C GLY A 69 1.39 6.64 -3.68
N GLN A 70 1.55 5.35 -3.81
CA GLN A 70 2.08 4.52 -2.74
C GLN A 70 3.60 4.63 -2.69
N LYS A 71 4.20 4.36 -1.53
CA LYS A 71 5.64 4.59 -1.32
C LYS A 71 6.44 3.30 -1.30
N VAL A 72 7.68 3.39 -1.75
CA VAL A 72 8.69 2.34 -1.62
C VAL A 72 9.69 2.76 -0.55
N PHE A 73 9.97 1.86 0.36
CA PHE A 73 10.96 2.07 1.42
C PHE A 73 12.18 1.19 1.16
N PHE A 74 13.37 1.76 1.33
CA PHE A 74 14.62 1.02 1.22
C PHE A 74 15.18 0.82 2.61
N GLU A 75 15.37 -0.44 2.98
CA GLU A 75 15.79 -0.80 4.33
C GLU A 75 16.94 -1.80 4.33
N GLU A 76 17.69 -1.85 5.43
CA GLU A 76 18.73 -2.84 5.63
C GLU A 76 18.21 -4.09 6.35
N SER A 77 17.01 -4.01 6.89
CA SER A 77 16.36 -5.11 7.62
C SER A 77 16.01 -6.26 6.68
N SER A 78 16.04 -7.49 7.21
CA SER A 78 15.61 -8.66 6.44
C SER A 78 14.09 -8.66 6.26
N TRP A 79 13.63 -9.44 5.27
CA TRP A 79 12.18 -9.55 5.01
C TRP A 79 11.41 -10.07 6.23
N ARG A 80 12.02 -10.92 7.04
CA ARG A 80 11.37 -11.45 8.25
C ARG A 80 11.16 -10.38 9.31
N GLN A 81 12.13 -9.50 9.47
CA GLN A 81 12.04 -8.38 10.39
C GLN A 81 11.00 -7.37 9.92
N ILE A 82 10.99 -7.07 8.62
CA ILE A 82 10.02 -6.18 8.01
C ILE A 82 8.60 -6.72 8.20
N LEU A 83 8.38 -7.98 7.85
CA LEU A 83 7.07 -8.61 7.96
C LEU A 83 6.58 -8.63 9.41
N LYS A 84 7.44 -9.01 10.35
CA LYS A 84 7.10 -9.05 11.77
C LYS A 84 6.72 -7.70 12.33
N ARG A 85 7.39 -6.64 11.87
CA ARG A 85 7.06 -5.27 12.27
C ARG A 85 5.73 -4.83 11.65
N GLU A 86 5.58 -5.04 10.35
CA GLU A 86 4.43 -4.52 9.60
C GLU A 86 3.12 -5.27 9.86
N GLU A 87 3.16 -6.53 10.24
CA GLU A 87 1.94 -7.27 10.57
C GLU A 87 1.16 -6.68 11.75
N LYS A 88 1.82 -5.85 12.56
CA LYS A 88 1.24 -5.19 13.72
C LYS A 88 0.76 -3.77 13.42
N ILE A 89 1.05 -3.26 12.23
CA ILE A 89 0.76 -1.88 11.85
C ILE A 89 -0.44 -1.88 10.90
N ARG A 90 -1.48 -1.15 11.29
CA ARG A 90 -2.66 -0.97 10.46
C ARG A 90 -2.33 -0.03 9.29
N PHE A 91 -2.81 -0.37 8.08
CA PHE A 91 -2.76 0.56 6.96
C PHE A 91 -3.65 1.77 7.22
N LYS A 92 -3.12 2.95 6.96
CA LYS A 92 -3.85 4.22 7.12
C LYS A 92 -4.66 4.52 5.87
N ILE A 93 -5.71 3.75 5.64
CA ILE A 93 -6.54 3.86 4.42
C ILE A 93 -7.24 5.22 4.33
N GLU A 94 -7.54 5.84 5.45
CA GLU A 94 -8.09 7.20 5.52
C GLU A 94 -7.11 8.26 5.05
N GLU A 95 -5.82 7.93 5.00
CA GLU A 95 -4.75 8.78 4.46
C GLU A 95 -4.26 8.31 3.09
N GLY A 96 -4.95 7.34 2.49
CA GLY A 96 -4.61 6.83 1.18
C GLY A 96 -3.54 5.74 1.16
N GLU A 97 -3.22 5.16 2.30
CA GLU A 97 -2.21 4.10 2.39
C GLU A 97 -2.85 2.74 2.20
N PHE A 98 -2.69 2.15 1.00
CA PHE A 98 -3.24 0.82 0.68
C PHE A 98 -2.15 -0.22 0.44
N LEU A 99 -0.95 0.21 0.11
CA LEU A 99 0.14 -0.64 -0.31
C LEU A 99 1.44 -0.12 0.27
N LYS A 100 2.26 -1.01 0.80
CA LYS A 100 3.62 -0.69 1.23
C LYS A 100 4.59 -1.62 0.51
N ALA A 101 5.64 -1.07 -0.05
CA ALA A 101 6.71 -1.84 -0.67
C ALA A 101 8.02 -1.58 0.06
N PHE A 102 8.73 -2.65 0.35
CA PHE A 102 10.03 -2.59 1.02
C PHE A 102 11.07 -3.29 0.16
N CYS A 103 12.18 -2.62 -0.09
CA CYS A 103 13.29 -3.15 -0.85
C CYS A 103 14.52 -3.28 0.06
N TYR A 104 15.19 -4.41 -0.02
CA TYR A 104 16.44 -4.65 0.73
C TYR A 104 17.38 -5.50 -0.09
N GLU A 105 18.68 -5.34 0.15
CA GLU A 105 19.70 -6.15 -0.51
C GLU A 105 19.87 -7.50 0.20
N MET A 106 20.01 -8.53 -0.62
CA MET A 106 20.35 -9.87 -0.14
C MET A 106 21.81 -10.14 -0.43
N ASN A 107 22.52 -10.58 0.59
CA ASN A 107 23.91 -11.00 0.46
C ASN A 107 23.98 -12.50 0.26
#